data_d5b6d270b5dbc34ff777fdab5940cb01
#
_entry.id   d5b6d270b5dbc34ff777fdab5940cb01
#
_cell.length_a   1.000
_cell.length_b   1.000
_cell.length_c   1.000
_cell.angle_alpha   90.00
_cell.angle_beta   90.00
_cell.angle_gamma   90.00
#
_symmetry.space_group_name_H-M   'P 1'
#
loop_
_entity.id
_entity.type
_entity.pdbx_description
1 polymer ?
#
loop_
_entity_poly.entity_id
_entity_poly.type
_entity_poly.pdbx_seq_one_letter_code
_entity_poly.pdbx_strand_id
1 'polypeptide(L)'
;MEAALHRLFSILLTSFALAAPAQGREALSGWVPYVNERFGFSFRYPAGVFEPDRRTETGDGEVFAAVQGDGRLLVGAFENADGHTAASYMSYIRRESYSGYDIDYAPRGQTWFVLSGENDQKVFYEKVMFSCQGRVISSFALIYPIASKAMFDPIVEGIERTFRPGQNCGPYARP
;
A
#
# COMPACT_ATOMS: atom_id res chain seq x y z
N MET A 1 -42.21 -30.43 62.28
CA MET A 1 -41.36 -31.53 61.76
C MET A 1 -41.55 -31.53 60.25
N GLU A 2 -40.55 -31.06 59.57
CA GLU A 2 -40.03 -31.53 58.31
C GLU A 2 -39.13 -30.46 57.68
N ALA A 3 -37.87 -30.82 57.54
CA ALA A 3 -36.83 -29.97 57.03
C ALA A 3 -36.86 -29.90 55.52
N ALA A 4 -36.98 -28.72 54.90
CA ALA A 4 -36.84 -28.49 53.49
C ALA A 4 -35.35 -28.23 53.14
N LEU A 5 -34.78 -29.16 52.42
CA LEU A 5 -33.39 -29.14 51.92
C LEU A 5 -33.28 -28.25 50.70
N HIS A 6 -32.64 -27.08 50.83
CA HIS A 6 -32.31 -26.19 49.71
C HIS A 6 -31.05 -26.66 49.02
N ARG A 7 -31.17 -27.22 47.82
CA ARG A 7 -30.04 -27.51 46.93
C ARG A 7 -29.65 -26.24 46.18
N LEU A 8 -28.49 -25.71 46.53
CA LEU A 8 -27.82 -24.65 45.77
C LEU A 8 -27.21 -25.25 44.51
N PHE A 9 -27.73 -24.86 43.35
CA PHE A 9 -27.16 -25.19 42.06
C PHE A 9 -26.16 -24.08 41.69
N SER A 10 -24.84 -24.33 41.85
CA SER A 10 -23.79 -23.45 41.36
C SER A 10 -23.64 -23.64 39.85
N ILE A 11 -24.06 -22.63 39.07
CA ILE A 11 -23.81 -22.56 37.64
C ILE A 11 -22.39 -22.02 37.43
N LEU A 12 -21.48 -22.87 37.04
CA LEU A 12 -20.13 -22.47 36.59
C LEU A 12 -20.25 -21.89 35.17
N LEU A 13 -20.18 -20.56 35.04
CA LEU A 13 -20.01 -19.88 33.74
C LEU A 13 -18.56 -20.04 33.30
N THR A 14 -18.32 -20.96 32.40
CA THR A 14 -17.04 -21.05 31.66
C THR A 14 -17.04 -20.01 30.57
N SER A 15 -16.32 -18.89 30.78
CA SER A 15 -16.06 -17.87 29.75
C SER A 15 -15.09 -18.44 28.71
N PHE A 16 -15.62 -18.78 27.55
CA PHE A 16 -14.80 -19.09 26.37
C PHE A 16 -14.27 -17.77 25.78
N ALA A 17 -13.03 -17.45 26.04
CA ALA A 17 -12.35 -16.37 25.36
C ALA A 17 -12.01 -16.83 23.93
N LEU A 18 -12.73 -16.32 22.91
CA LEU A 18 -12.31 -16.47 21.52
C LEU A 18 -11.02 -15.69 21.31
N ALA A 19 -9.90 -16.41 21.22
CA ALA A 19 -8.64 -15.85 20.76
C ALA A 19 -8.79 -15.55 19.25
N ALA A 20 -8.79 -14.27 18.88
CA ALA A 20 -8.71 -13.85 17.49
C ALA A 20 -7.38 -14.33 16.89
N PRO A 21 -7.35 -14.78 15.61
CA PRO A 21 -6.15 -15.31 15.00
C PRO A 21 -5.04 -14.25 14.95
N ALA A 22 -3.88 -14.59 15.51
CA ALA A 22 -2.70 -13.72 15.60
C ALA A 22 -1.99 -13.47 14.23
N GLN A 23 -2.50 -14.02 13.14
CA GLN A 23 -1.88 -14.03 11.81
C GLN A 23 -1.69 -12.63 11.19
N GLY A 24 -2.50 -11.63 11.57
CA GLY A 24 -2.31 -10.25 11.08
C GLY A 24 -1.18 -9.47 11.78
N ARG A 25 -0.66 -9.96 12.90
CA ARG A 25 0.37 -9.27 13.68
C ARG A 25 1.79 -9.62 13.26
N GLU A 26 2.02 -10.81 12.74
CA GLU A 26 3.34 -11.24 12.25
C GLU A 26 3.70 -10.60 10.90
N ALA A 27 2.73 -10.35 10.03
CA ALA A 27 2.96 -9.67 8.75
C ALA A 27 3.43 -8.21 8.91
N LEU A 28 3.25 -7.59 10.07
CA LEU A 28 3.69 -6.22 10.38
C LEU A 28 4.99 -6.17 11.18
N SER A 29 5.55 -7.31 11.61
CA SER A 29 6.89 -7.37 12.22
C SER A 29 7.93 -7.32 11.11
N GLY A 30 8.94 -6.43 11.25
CA GLY A 30 10.03 -6.33 10.26
C GLY A 30 9.83 -5.28 9.16
N TRP A 31 9.01 -4.26 9.39
CA TRP A 31 8.94 -3.12 8.48
C TRP A 31 10.24 -2.32 8.48
N VAL A 32 10.86 -2.22 7.31
CA VAL A 32 12.11 -1.49 7.10
C VAL A 32 11.88 -0.21 6.31
N PRO A 33 12.67 0.85 6.53
CA PRO A 33 12.58 2.07 5.73
C PRO A 33 13.25 1.88 4.37
N TYR A 34 12.66 2.51 3.36
CA TYR A 34 13.26 2.74 2.05
C TYR A 34 13.30 4.23 1.77
N VAL A 35 14.41 4.71 1.23
CA VAL A 35 14.58 6.10 0.76
C VAL A 35 15.21 6.05 -0.61
N ASN A 36 14.58 6.69 -1.59
CA ASN A 36 15.17 6.87 -2.92
C ASN A 36 16.20 8.00 -2.89
N GLU A 37 17.44 7.73 -3.27
CA GLU A 37 18.54 8.69 -3.21
C GLU A 37 18.37 9.85 -4.20
N ARG A 38 17.82 9.59 -5.36
CA ARG A 38 17.69 10.59 -6.43
C ARG A 38 16.60 11.63 -6.13
N PHE A 39 15.39 11.17 -5.84
CA PHE A 39 14.23 12.04 -5.64
C PHE A 39 13.85 12.25 -4.17
N GLY A 40 14.38 11.43 -3.26
CA GLY A 40 14.11 11.56 -1.82
C GLY A 40 12.71 11.10 -1.39
N PHE A 41 11.96 10.37 -2.23
CA PHE A 41 10.73 9.76 -1.76
C PHE A 41 11.04 8.61 -0.80
N SER A 42 10.13 8.35 0.13
CA SER A 42 10.37 7.34 1.15
C SER A 42 9.10 6.64 1.57
N PHE A 43 9.25 5.42 2.06
CA PHE A 43 8.19 4.61 2.64
C PHE A 43 8.78 3.53 3.54
N ARG A 44 7.92 2.77 4.20
CA ARG A 44 8.31 1.55 4.90
C ARG A 44 7.61 0.35 4.26
N TYR A 45 8.27 -0.79 4.21
CA TYR A 45 7.72 -2.03 3.70
C TYR A 45 8.14 -3.23 4.54
N PRO A 46 7.38 -4.34 4.54
CA PRO A 46 7.74 -5.55 5.29
C PRO A 46 8.81 -6.35 4.51
N ALA A 47 10.06 -6.30 4.97
CA ALA A 47 11.18 -7.00 4.33
C ALA A 47 11.05 -8.54 4.33
N GLY A 48 10.22 -9.11 5.21
CA GLY A 48 9.90 -10.55 5.18
C GLY A 48 8.87 -10.94 4.11
N VAL A 49 8.22 -9.96 3.47
CA VAL A 49 7.22 -10.17 2.42
C VAL A 49 7.76 -9.79 1.05
N PHE A 50 8.58 -8.76 0.97
CA PHE A 50 9.14 -8.24 -0.28
C PHE A 50 10.65 -8.23 -0.26
N GLU A 51 11.24 -8.56 -1.40
CA GLU A 51 12.67 -8.41 -1.68
C GLU A 51 12.87 -7.57 -2.94
N PRO A 52 13.97 -6.80 -3.02
CA PRO A 52 14.34 -6.07 -4.24
C PRO A 52 14.51 -7.03 -5.42
N ASP A 53 13.78 -6.78 -6.52
CA ASP A 53 13.85 -7.56 -7.76
C ASP A 53 14.60 -6.78 -8.85
N ARG A 54 14.24 -5.51 -9.05
CA ARG A 54 14.85 -4.68 -10.08
C ARG A 54 14.91 -3.22 -9.66
N ARG A 55 16.07 -2.62 -9.81
CA ARG A 55 16.28 -1.16 -9.74
C ARG A 55 16.41 -0.60 -11.15
N THR A 56 15.83 0.57 -11.41
CA THR A 56 16.06 1.28 -12.68
C THR A 56 17.51 1.74 -12.80
N GLU A 57 18.06 1.77 -14.01
CA GLU A 57 19.45 2.22 -14.26
C GLU A 57 19.66 3.67 -13.83
N THR A 58 18.62 4.49 -13.97
CA THR A 58 18.61 5.90 -13.58
C THR A 58 18.45 6.14 -12.07
N GLY A 59 18.14 5.09 -11.29
CA GLY A 59 17.93 5.18 -9.85
C GLY A 59 16.65 5.91 -9.43
N ASP A 60 15.70 6.07 -10.35
CA ASP A 60 14.43 6.77 -10.10
C ASP A 60 13.30 5.85 -9.63
N GLY A 61 13.51 4.54 -9.69
CA GLY A 61 12.52 3.57 -9.23
C GLY A 61 13.08 2.20 -8.89
N GLU A 62 12.27 1.39 -8.27
CA GLU A 62 12.58 0.02 -7.89
C GLU A 62 11.33 -0.85 -7.92
N VAL A 63 11.51 -2.11 -8.28
CA VAL A 63 10.49 -3.15 -8.20
C VAL A 63 10.89 -4.12 -7.12
N PHE A 64 9.96 -4.45 -6.25
CA PHE A 64 10.09 -5.49 -5.24
C PHE A 64 9.15 -6.64 -5.60
N ALA A 65 9.64 -7.85 -5.52
CA ALA A 65 8.84 -9.06 -5.68
C ALA A 65 8.43 -9.61 -4.30
N ALA A 66 7.24 -10.17 -4.21
CA ALA A 66 6.86 -10.91 -3.03
C ALA A 66 7.67 -12.20 -2.93
N VAL A 67 8.21 -12.51 -1.75
CA VAL A 67 8.96 -13.75 -1.47
C VAL A 67 8.08 -14.98 -1.68
N GLN A 68 6.76 -14.82 -1.46
CA GLN A 68 5.77 -15.86 -1.71
C GLN A 68 4.62 -15.29 -2.55
N GLY A 69 4.25 -16.01 -3.60
CA GLY A 69 3.18 -15.62 -4.52
C GLY A 69 3.58 -14.55 -5.54
N ASP A 70 2.59 -13.95 -6.21
CA ASP A 70 2.75 -13.05 -7.35
C ASP A 70 2.55 -11.57 -7.00
N GLY A 71 2.80 -11.18 -5.75
CA GLY A 71 2.72 -9.77 -5.34
C GLY A 71 3.92 -8.97 -5.89
N ARG A 72 3.66 -7.77 -6.41
CA ARG A 72 4.70 -6.84 -6.86
C ARG A 72 4.43 -5.45 -6.32
N LEU A 73 5.45 -4.87 -5.68
CA LEU A 73 5.47 -3.49 -5.25
C LEU A 73 6.39 -2.70 -6.19
N LEU A 74 5.84 -1.75 -6.92
CA LEU A 74 6.54 -0.85 -7.80
C LEU A 74 6.61 0.51 -7.12
N VAL A 75 7.76 1.12 -7.09
CA VAL A 75 7.95 2.46 -6.52
C VAL A 75 8.81 3.30 -7.45
N GLY A 76 8.50 4.58 -7.57
CA GLY A 76 9.28 5.45 -8.42
C GLY A 76 8.93 6.92 -8.30
N ALA A 77 9.80 7.75 -8.88
CA ALA A 77 9.54 9.16 -9.08
C ALA A 77 10.21 9.64 -10.38
N PHE A 78 9.63 10.65 -10.97
CA PHE A 78 10.14 11.23 -12.21
C PHE A 78 9.75 12.71 -12.33
N GLU A 79 10.43 13.40 -13.24
CA GLU A 79 10.11 14.78 -13.58
C GLU A 79 8.79 14.85 -14.35
N ASN A 80 7.90 15.75 -13.92
CA ASN A 80 6.64 16.04 -14.61
C ASN A 80 6.88 16.98 -15.79
N ALA A 81 7.62 16.51 -16.79
CA ALA A 81 7.98 17.29 -17.97
C ALA A 81 6.76 17.73 -18.80
N ASP A 82 5.71 16.90 -18.82
CA ASP A 82 4.47 17.17 -19.55
C ASP A 82 3.51 18.13 -18.81
N GLY A 83 3.87 18.57 -17.60
CA GLY A 83 3.05 19.52 -16.83
C GLY A 83 1.70 18.96 -16.40
N HIS A 84 1.61 17.69 -16.12
CA HIS A 84 0.38 17.07 -15.65
C HIS A 84 -0.09 17.67 -14.33
N THR A 85 -1.40 17.85 -14.20
CA THR A 85 -2.09 17.99 -12.92
C THR A 85 -2.44 16.61 -12.36
N ALA A 86 -2.83 16.52 -11.09
CA ALA A 86 -3.32 15.26 -10.52
C ALA A 86 -4.50 14.69 -11.33
N ALA A 87 -5.37 15.56 -11.85
CA ALA A 87 -6.50 15.14 -12.68
C ALA A 87 -6.08 14.56 -14.03
N SER A 88 -5.21 15.26 -14.75
CA SER A 88 -4.80 14.83 -16.10
C SER A 88 -3.93 13.57 -16.04
N TYR A 89 -3.02 13.48 -15.04
CA TYR A 89 -2.19 12.30 -14.86
C TYR A 89 -3.00 11.07 -14.43
N MET A 90 -3.97 11.24 -13.52
CA MET A 90 -4.91 10.18 -13.15
C MET A 90 -5.66 9.63 -14.37
N SER A 91 -6.15 10.51 -15.25
CA SER A 91 -6.83 10.11 -16.49
C SER A 91 -5.89 9.40 -17.45
N TYR A 92 -4.62 9.84 -17.51
CA TYR A 92 -3.59 9.22 -18.33
C TYR A 92 -3.28 7.80 -17.88
N ILE A 93 -2.90 7.56 -16.63
CA ILE A 93 -2.55 6.22 -16.16
C ILE A 93 -3.73 5.26 -16.14
N ARG A 94 -4.96 5.76 -15.87
CA ARG A 94 -6.17 4.94 -15.97
C ARG A 94 -6.32 4.34 -17.35
N ARG A 95 -6.04 5.10 -18.40
CA ARG A 95 -6.14 4.66 -19.79
C ARG A 95 -4.95 3.78 -20.21
N GLU A 96 -3.72 4.18 -19.85
CA GLU A 96 -2.51 3.54 -20.35
C GLU A 96 -2.11 2.30 -19.50
N SER A 97 -2.27 2.37 -18.18
CA SER A 97 -1.79 1.32 -17.28
C SER A 97 -2.90 0.39 -16.78
N TYR A 98 -4.13 0.91 -16.65
CA TYR A 98 -5.23 0.20 -16.00
C TYR A 98 -6.48 0.03 -16.86
N SER A 99 -6.34 0.07 -18.19
CA SER A 99 -7.47 -0.08 -19.12
C SER A 99 -8.19 -1.44 -19.01
N GLY A 100 -7.53 -2.47 -18.46
CA GLY A 100 -8.09 -3.81 -18.25
C GLY A 100 -8.60 -4.06 -16.83
N TYR A 101 -8.73 -3.01 -16.01
CA TYR A 101 -9.20 -3.12 -14.63
C TYR A 101 -10.52 -2.37 -14.44
N ASP A 102 -11.40 -2.92 -13.60
CA ASP A 102 -12.56 -2.22 -13.08
C ASP A 102 -12.12 -1.36 -11.89
N ILE A 103 -12.22 -0.03 -12.05
CA ILE A 103 -11.76 0.94 -11.05
C ILE A 103 -12.93 1.22 -10.10
N ASP A 104 -12.79 0.83 -8.85
CA ASP A 104 -13.80 0.99 -7.81
C ASP A 104 -13.46 2.08 -6.76
N TYR A 105 -12.18 2.50 -6.70
CA TYR A 105 -11.73 3.54 -5.76
C TYR A 105 -10.79 4.53 -6.43
N ALA A 106 -11.18 5.82 -6.46
CA ALA A 106 -10.46 6.84 -7.20
C ALA A 106 -10.50 8.24 -6.54
N PRO A 107 -10.16 8.39 -5.23
CA PRO A 107 -10.12 9.68 -4.57
C PRO A 107 -8.96 10.53 -5.09
N ARG A 108 -9.16 11.86 -5.10
CA ARG A 108 -8.18 12.83 -5.60
C ARG A 108 -8.20 14.11 -4.79
N GLY A 109 -7.00 14.62 -4.51
CA GLY A 109 -6.74 15.99 -4.06
C GLY A 109 -6.15 16.87 -5.15
N GLN A 110 -5.55 17.99 -4.78
CA GLN A 110 -4.87 18.90 -5.70
C GLN A 110 -3.49 18.36 -6.12
N THR A 111 -2.80 17.68 -5.20
CA THR A 111 -1.41 17.21 -5.38
C THR A 111 -1.26 15.71 -5.18
N TRP A 112 -2.34 14.98 -5.19
CA TRP A 112 -2.31 13.52 -5.04
C TRP A 112 -3.58 12.88 -5.59
N PHE A 113 -3.50 11.59 -5.86
CA PHE A 113 -4.66 10.74 -6.08
C PHE A 113 -4.33 9.28 -5.74
N VAL A 114 -5.38 8.49 -5.64
CA VAL A 114 -5.31 7.03 -5.57
C VAL A 114 -6.13 6.47 -6.72
N LEU A 115 -5.66 5.38 -7.28
CA LEU A 115 -6.45 4.49 -8.12
C LEU A 115 -6.35 3.08 -7.54
N SER A 116 -7.49 2.43 -7.37
CA SER A 116 -7.57 1.02 -7.04
C SER A 116 -8.69 0.37 -7.82
N GLY A 117 -8.51 -0.90 -8.12
CA GLY A 117 -9.48 -1.69 -8.85
C GLY A 117 -9.00 -3.12 -9.03
N GLU A 118 -9.81 -3.91 -9.68
CA GLU A 118 -9.52 -5.32 -9.92
C GLU A 118 -9.92 -5.76 -11.33
N ASN A 119 -9.35 -6.86 -11.77
CA ASN A 119 -9.81 -7.63 -12.92
C ASN A 119 -10.06 -9.07 -12.46
N ASP A 120 -10.32 -10.00 -13.37
CA ASP A 120 -10.62 -11.40 -13.01
C ASP A 120 -9.53 -12.11 -12.19
N GLN A 121 -8.30 -11.60 -12.16
CA GLN A 121 -7.15 -12.27 -11.57
C GLN A 121 -6.43 -11.44 -10.49
N LYS A 122 -6.37 -10.13 -10.65
CA LYS A 122 -5.50 -9.25 -9.85
C LYS A 122 -6.23 -8.03 -9.34
N VAL A 123 -5.77 -7.59 -8.18
CA VAL A 123 -6.04 -6.28 -7.60
C VAL A 123 -4.84 -5.40 -7.85
N PHE A 124 -5.06 -4.11 -8.09
CA PHE A 124 -4.02 -3.09 -8.01
C PHE A 124 -4.45 -1.97 -7.06
N TYR A 125 -3.47 -1.36 -6.45
CA TYR A 125 -3.59 -0.12 -5.70
C TYR A 125 -2.40 0.77 -6.05
N GLU A 126 -2.65 1.98 -6.54
CA GLU A 126 -1.60 2.96 -6.80
C GLU A 126 -1.93 4.29 -6.12
N LYS A 127 -0.95 4.82 -5.38
CA LYS A 127 -0.97 6.17 -4.86
C LYS A 127 0.07 7.02 -5.56
N VAL A 128 -0.37 8.17 -6.05
CA VAL A 128 0.47 9.16 -6.75
C VAL A 128 0.46 10.46 -5.96
N MET A 129 1.63 11.06 -5.79
CA MET A 129 1.81 12.34 -5.11
C MET A 129 2.70 13.26 -5.93
N PHE A 130 2.30 14.52 -6.01
CA PHE A 130 3.04 15.60 -6.65
C PHE A 130 3.77 16.41 -5.59
N SER A 131 5.02 16.72 -5.85
CA SER A 131 5.89 17.53 -5.00
C SER A 131 6.65 18.56 -5.83
N CYS A 132 7.52 19.34 -5.21
CA CYS A 132 8.34 20.35 -5.90
C CYS A 132 7.47 21.29 -6.77
N GLN A 133 6.35 21.77 -6.23
CA GLN A 133 5.38 22.63 -6.95
C GLN A 133 4.78 21.94 -8.20
N GLY A 134 4.57 20.63 -8.13
CA GLY A 134 4.02 19.85 -9.22
C GLY A 134 5.03 19.34 -10.24
N ARG A 135 6.32 19.59 -10.05
CA ARG A 135 7.36 19.20 -11.00
C ARG A 135 7.92 17.80 -10.81
N VAL A 136 7.66 17.19 -9.68
CA VAL A 136 8.03 15.80 -9.40
C VAL A 136 6.78 14.99 -9.11
N ILE A 137 6.64 13.87 -9.77
CA ILE A 137 5.61 12.86 -9.52
C ILE A 137 6.29 11.67 -8.86
N SER A 138 5.75 11.25 -7.71
CA SER A 138 6.20 10.05 -7.00
C SER A 138 5.02 9.11 -6.83
N SER A 139 5.23 7.81 -7.04
CA SER A 139 4.18 6.81 -6.84
C SER A 139 4.68 5.53 -6.19
N PHE A 140 3.76 4.81 -5.58
CA PHE A 140 3.88 3.38 -5.38
C PHE A 140 2.64 2.68 -5.92
N ALA A 141 2.85 1.50 -6.51
CA ALA A 141 1.77 0.61 -6.92
C ALA A 141 2.01 -0.78 -6.34
N LEU A 142 0.97 -1.38 -5.78
CA LEU A 142 0.97 -2.77 -5.36
C LEU A 142 -0.02 -3.55 -6.22
N ILE A 143 0.47 -4.61 -6.86
CA ILE A 143 -0.32 -5.48 -7.73
C ILE A 143 -0.20 -6.91 -7.19
N TYR A 144 -1.33 -7.56 -6.93
CA TYR A 144 -1.36 -8.89 -6.30
C TYR A 144 -2.59 -9.69 -6.73
N PRO A 145 -2.56 -11.04 -6.61
CA PRO A 145 -3.71 -11.88 -6.91
C PRO A 145 -4.90 -11.59 -6.00
N ILE A 146 -6.13 -11.64 -6.53
CA ILE A 146 -7.37 -11.49 -5.74
C ILE A 146 -7.40 -12.45 -4.55
N ALA A 147 -6.97 -13.69 -4.74
CA ALA A 147 -6.92 -14.70 -3.68
C ALA A 147 -6.01 -14.32 -2.50
N SER A 148 -5.13 -13.31 -2.67
CA SER A 148 -4.17 -12.85 -1.67
C SER A 148 -4.58 -11.54 -1.00
N LYS A 149 -5.82 -11.04 -1.21
CA LYS A 149 -6.30 -9.76 -0.63
C LYS A 149 -6.09 -9.69 0.89
N ALA A 150 -6.45 -10.74 1.62
CA ALA A 150 -6.31 -10.77 3.07
C ALA A 150 -4.87 -10.56 3.56
N MET A 151 -3.86 -10.92 2.76
CA MET A 151 -2.45 -10.71 3.05
C MET A 151 -2.00 -9.31 2.65
N PHE A 152 -2.37 -8.85 1.45
CA PHE A 152 -1.80 -7.64 0.88
C PHE A 152 -2.55 -6.36 1.24
N ASP A 153 -3.87 -6.38 1.50
CA ASP A 153 -4.64 -5.18 1.86
C ASP A 153 -4.06 -4.47 3.10
N PRO A 154 -3.71 -5.15 4.22
CA PRO A 154 -3.05 -4.49 5.34
C PRO A 154 -1.67 -3.92 5.01
N ILE A 155 -0.97 -4.50 4.02
CA ILE A 155 0.34 -4.03 3.56
C ILE A 155 0.18 -2.74 2.75
N VAL A 156 -0.80 -2.68 1.85
CA VAL A 156 -1.17 -1.45 1.12
C VAL A 156 -1.39 -0.31 2.09
N GLU A 157 -2.25 -0.49 3.11
CA GLU A 157 -2.53 0.52 4.13
C GLU A 157 -1.26 0.94 4.91
N GLY A 158 -0.39 -0.02 5.23
CA GLY A 158 0.86 0.25 5.94
C GLY A 158 1.84 1.08 5.12
N ILE A 159 2.00 0.76 3.82
CA ILE A 159 2.82 1.53 2.89
C ILE A 159 2.21 2.93 2.71
N GLU A 160 0.91 3.02 2.47
CA GLU A 160 0.22 4.29 2.27
C GLU A 160 0.42 5.27 3.44
N ARG A 161 0.29 4.79 4.68
CA ARG A 161 0.52 5.62 5.88
C ARG A 161 1.94 6.18 5.96
N THR A 162 2.91 5.49 5.40
CA THR A 162 4.33 5.86 5.49
C THR A 162 4.89 6.48 4.23
N PHE A 163 4.19 6.39 3.09
CA PHE A 163 4.64 6.95 1.82
C PHE A 163 4.72 8.48 1.87
N ARG A 164 5.87 9.01 1.51
CA ARG A 164 6.16 10.44 1.42
C ARG A 164 6.71 10.75 0.04
N PRO A 165 6.23 11.81 -0.63
CA PRO A 165 6.70 12.19 -1.95
C PRO A 165 8.15 12.66 -1.91
N GLY A 166 8.78 12.66 -3.06
CA GLY A 166 10.15 13.15 -3.23
C GLY A 166 10.34 14.58 -2.75
N GLN A 167 11.42 14.83 -2.01
CA GLN A 167 11.79 16.13 -1.46
C GLN A 167 13.05 16.70 -2.13
N ASN A 168 13.79 15.89 -2.88
CA ASN A 168 14.96 16.33 -3.62
C ASN A 168 14.51 17.00 -4.91
N CYS A 169 14.19 18.30 -4.81
CA CYS A 169 13.72 19.05 -5.97
C CYS A 169 14.85 19.42 -6.95
N GLY A 170 16.12 19.41 -6.54
CA GLY A 170 17.30 19.62 -7.38
C GLY A 170 17.15 20.77 -8.38
N PRO A 171 17.43 20.57 -9.69
CA PRO A 171 17.18 21.56 -10.73
C PRO A 171 15.69 21.86 -10.93
N TYR A 172 14.80 21.06 -10.37
CA TYR A 172 13.34 21.24 -10.35
C TYR A 172 12.88 22.23 -9.25
N ALA A 173 13.78 22.70 -8.38
CA ALA A 173 13.49 23.58 -7.24
C ALA A 173 13.48 25.07 -7.60
N ARG A 174 13.37 25.47 -8.85
CA ARG A 174 13.39 26.91 -9.19
C ARG A 174 12.03 27.56 -9.04
N PRO A 175 12.04 28.82 -8.56
CA PRO A 175 10.86 29.58 -8.25
C PRO A 175 9.97 29.86 -9.44
#